data_4bbcba798cc00d5c1998663d869574c9
#
_entry.id   4bbcba798cc00d5c1998663d869574c9
#
_cell.length_a   1.000
_cell.length_b   1.000
_cell.length_c   1.000
_cell.angle_alpha   90.00
_cell.angle_beta   90.00
_cell.angle_gamma   90.00
#
_symmetry.space_group_name_H-M   'P 1'
#
loop_
_entity.id
_entity.type
_entity.pdbx_description
1 polymer ?
#
loop_
_entity_poly.entity_id
_entity_poly.type
_entity_poly.pdbx_seq_one_letter_code
_entity_poly.pdbx_strand_id
1 'polypeptide(L)'
;MQKRKNKGRFGDEASQRQLRVSELIKRNIAKILIDSNFYDQDRKIYSASVTEVRCSADLKIATVYVLPLDNIDAQDLTAFLGKNKNAIRYALGKEVSLKYLPDLRFKEDTHFLNK
;
A
#
# COMPACT_ATOMS: atom_id res chain seq x y z
N MET A 1 -27.43 -0.42 20.31
CA MET A 1 -27.02 -0.14 18.98
C MET A 1 -26.13 -1.20 18.41
N GLN A 2 -26.42 -1.58 17.25
CA GLN A 2 -25.74 -2.67 16.62
C GLN A 2 -24.51 -2.19 15.87
N LYS A 3 -23.40 -2.76 16.19
CA LYS A 3 -22.21 -2.40 15.46
C LYS A 3 -22.16 -3.12 14.14
N ARG A 4 -21.92 -2.38 13.11
CA ARG A 4 -21.78 -2.96 11.81
C ARG A 4 -20.49 -3.73 11.69
N LYS A 5 -20.57 -4.88 11.11
CA LYS A 5 -19.39 -5.67 10.86
C LYS A 5 -18.80 -5.31 9.53
N ASN A 6 -17.56 -5.01 9.54
CA ASN A 6 -16.86 -4.73 8.32
C ASN A 6 -16.09 -5.97 7.89
N LYS A 7 -16.72 -6.75 7.04
CA LYS A 7 -16.21 -8.06 6.65
C LYS A 7 -15.16 -7.94 5.57
N GLY A 8 -14.23 -7.30 5.63
CA GLY A 8 -13.20 -7.22 4.64
C GLY A 8 -11.86 -7.34 5.29
N ARG A 9 -10.86 -6.76 4.66
CA ARG A 9 -9.52 -6.80 5.16
C ARG A 9 -9.35 -6.07 6.46
N PHE A 10 -10.15 -5.03 6.66
CA PHE A 10 -10.04 -4.26 7.87
C PHE A 10 -10.64 -4.96 9.06
N GLY A 11 -11.46 -6.00 8.82
CA GLY A 11 -12.15 -6.63 9.89
C GLY A 11 -13.23 -5.71 10.42
N ASP A 12 -13.66 -5.97 11.64
CA ASP A 12 -14.82 -5.29 12.20
C ASP A 12 -14.48 -4.04 12.98
N GLU A 13 -13.24 -3.93 13.40
CA GLU A 13 -12.88 -2.94 14.40
C GLU A 13 -11.99 -1.81 13.91
N ALA A 14 -11.89 -1.66 12.61
CA ALA A 14 -11.07 -0.58 12.09
C ALA A 14 -11.63 0.76 12.53
N SER A 15 -10.81 1.59 13.13
CA SER A 15 -11.25 2.89 13.61
C SER A 15 -11.34 3.87 12.44
N GLN A 16 -12.05 4.96 12.68
CA GLN A 16 -12.11 6.04 11.70
C GLN A 16 -10.72 6.56 11.37
N ARG A 17 -9.89 6.64 12.37
CA ARG A 17 -8.53 7.13 12.16
C ARG A 17 -7.74 6.17 11.28
N GLN A 18 -7.86 4.85 11.52
CA GLN A 18 -7.21 3.87 10.67
C GLN A 18 -7.66 4.03 9.22
N LEU A 19 -8.95 4.20 9.01
CA LEU A 19 -9.49 4.31 7.66
C LEU A 19 -9.02 5.57 6.98
N ARG A 20 -8.99 6.69 7.68
CA ARG A 20 -8.52 7.95 7.11
C ARG A 20 -7.06 7.91 6.75
N VAL A 21 -6.23 7.39 7.64
CA VAL A 21 -4.80 7.31 7.36
C VAL A 21 -4.55 6.33 6.23
N SER A 22 -5.25 5.20 6.23
CA SER A 22 -5.12 4.22 5.16
C SER A 22 -5.46 4.83 3.81
N GLU A 23 -6.53 5.58 3.74
CA GLU A 23 -6.95 6.20 2.48
C GLU A 23 -5.97 7.27 2.02
N LEU A 24 -5.46 8.04 2.97
CA LEU A 24 -4.46 9.05 2.67
C LEU A 24 -3.20 8.41 2.09
N ILE A 25 -2.73 7.34 2.71
CA ILE A 25 -1.54 6.65 2.25
C ILE A 25 -1.79 6.02 0.89
N LYS A 26 -2.94 5.39 0.71
CA LYS A 26 -3.28 4.77 -0.57
C LYS A 26 -3.19 5.77 -1.71
N ARG A 27 -3.81 6.91 -1.55
CA ARG A 27 -3.86 7.93 -2.58
C ARG A 27 -2.47 8.41 -2.94
N ASN A 28 -1.66 8.64 -1.93
CA ASN A 28 -0.33 9.19 -2.16
C ASN A 28 0.66 8.16 -2.68
N ILE A 29 0.59 6.91 -2.22
CA ILE A 29 1.47 5.88 -2.75
C ILE A 29 1.12 5.59 -4.20
N ALA A 30 -0.18 5.54 -4.53
CA ALA A 30 -0.58 5.34 -5.92
C ALA A 30 0.05 6.40 -6.82
N LYS A 31 0.03 7.64 -6.37
CA LYS A 31 0.63 8.73 -7.12
C LYS A 31 2.14 8.60 -7.22
N ILE A 32 2.79 8.24 -6.12
CA ILE A 32 4.24 8.08 -6.10
C ILE A 32 4.68 7.01 -7.08
N LEU A 33 3.96 5.89 -7.13
CA LEU A 33 4.34 4.80 -8.01
C LEU A 33 4.13 5.14 -9.48
N ILE A 34 3.19 6.04 -9.78
CA ILE A 34 2.99 6.49 -11.14
C ILE A 34 4.06 7.51 -11.53
N ASP A 35 4.33 8.45 -10.64
CA ASP A 35 5.19 9.58 -10.96
C ASP A 35 6.68 9.24 -10.90
N SER A 36 7.05 8.27 -10.08
CA SER A 36 8.46 7.94 -9.87
C SER A 36 8.77 6.63 -10.57
N ASN A 37 9.53 6.68 -11.60
CA ASN A 37 9.87 5.47 -12.32
C ASN A 37 10.93 4.69 -11.55
N PHE A 38 10.48 3.70 -10.80
CA PHE A 38 11.41 2.83 -10.10
C PHE A 38 11.88 1.73 -11.05
N TYR A 39 13.17 1.50 -11.06
CA TYR A 39 13.79 0.50 -11.91
C TYR A 39 14.60 -0.46 -11.08
N ASP A 40 14.72 -1.69 -11.54
CA ASP A 40 15.70 -2.59 -10.95
C ASP A 40 17.03 -2.41 -11.66
N GLN A 41 17.99 -3.27 -11.35
CA GLN A 41 19.34 -3.16 -11.91
C GLN A 41 19.36 -3.36 -13.41
N ASP A 42 18.38 -4.08 -13.93
CA ASP A 42 18.30 -4.36 -15.36
C ASP A 42 17.43 -3.36 -16.09
N ARG A 43 17.11 -2.26 -15.44
CA ARG A 43 16.26 -1.22 -16.01
C ARG A 43 14.84 -1.67 -16.27
N LYS A 44 14.43 -2.74 -15.61
CA LYS A 44 13.06 -3.20 -15.73
C LYS A 44 12.14 -2.30 -14.93
N ILE A 45 11.06 -1.86 -15.55
CA ILE A 45 10.08 -0.99 -14.92
C ILE A 45 9.00 -1.85 -14.30
N TYR A 46 8.69 -1.58 -13.06
CA TYR A 46 7.63 -2.29 -12.34
C TYR A 46 6.43 -1.37 -12.18
N SER A 47 5.34 -1.73 -12.81
CA SER A 47 4.10 -0.96 -12.74
C SER A 47 3.10 -1.70 -11.87
N ALA A 48 2.43 -0.96 -11.01
CA ALA A 48 1.52 -1.56 -10.07
C ALA A 48 0.30 -0.69 -9.87
N SER A 49 -0.82 -1.37 -9.64
CA SER A 49 -2.04 -0.72 -9.18
C SER A 49 -2.13 -0.93 -7.68
N VAL A 50 -2.31 0.14 -6.94
CA VAL A 50 -2.54 0.05 -5.49
C VAL A 50 -4.03 -0.12 -5.28
N THR A 51 -4.43 -1.28 -4.78
CA THR A 51 -5.85 -1.58 -4.64
C THR A 51 -6.39 -1.20 -3.28
N GLU A 52 -5.55 -1.28 -2.25
CA GLU A 52 -5.99 -0.98 -0.92
C GLU A 52 -4.79 -0.77 -0.01
N VAL A 53 -4.96 0.02 1.03
CA VAL A 53 -3.98 0.14 2.10
C VAL A 53 -4.70 -0.11 3.41
N ARG A 54 -4.08 -0.89 4.26
CA ARG A 54 -4.63 -1.23 5.56
C ARG A 54 -3.59 -0.94 6.64
N CYS A 55 -3.92 -0.05 7.54
CA CYS A 55 -3.03 0.31 8.64
C CYS A 55 -3.35 -0.52 9.87
N SER A 56 -2.32 -0.84 10.65
CA SER A 56 -2.52 -1.47 11.94
C SER A 56 -3.20 -0.49 12.88
N ALA A 57 -3.77 -1.03 13.97
CA ALA A 57 -4.52 -0.21 14.91
C ALA A 57 -3.67 0.90 15.50
N ASP A 58 -2.38 0.64 15.73
CA ASP A 58 -1.47 1.63 16.29
C ASP A 58 -0.82 2.49 15.21
N LEU A 59 -1.20 2.29 13.95
CA LEU A 59 -0.71 3.04 12.80
C LEU A 59 0.79 2.89 12.57
N LYS A 60 1.40 1.84 13.08
CA LYS A 60 2.83 1.64 12.90
C LYS A 60 3.16 0.87 11.64
N ILE A 61 2.21 0.14 11.10
CA ILE A 61 2.40 -0.66 9.89
C ILE A 61 1.29 -0.35 8.92
N ALA A 62 1.66 -0.13 7.67
CA ALA A 62 0.69 0.02 6.59
C ALA A 62 0.96 -1.07 5.57
N THR A 63 0.00 -1.93 5.36
CA THR A 63 0.08 -2.96 4.34
C THR A 63 -0.54 -2.42 3.06
N VAL A 64 0.26 -2.37 2.02
CA VAL A 64 -0.13 -1.84 0.73
C VAL A 64 -0.40 -3.02 -0.20
N TYR A 65 -1.65 -3.16 -0.62
CA TYR A 65 -2.04 -4.25 -1.50
C TYR A 65 -1.94 -3.78 -2.94
N VAL A 66 -1.27 -4.59 -3.74
CA VAL A 66 -0.97 -4.21 -5.12
C VAL A 66 -1.30 -5.35 -6.07
N LEU A 67 -1.55 -4.95 -7.32
CA LEU A 67 -1.64 -5.89 -8.42
C LEU A 67 -0.67 -5.42 -9.48
N PRO A 68 0.04 -6.36 -10.12
CA PRO A 68 0.93 -5.96 -11.20
C PRO A 68 0.12 -5.50 -12.40
N LEU A 69 0.65 -4.49 -13.06
CA LEU A 69 0.18 -4.11 -14.37
C LEU A 69 1.14 -4.77 -15.36
N ASP A 70 0.71 -4.95 -16.57
CA ASP A 70 1.51 -5.64 -17.56
C ASP A 70 1.74 -7.09 -17.13
N ASN A 71 2.75 -7.73 -17.69
CA ASN A 71 3.01 -9.15 -17.43
C ASN A 71 4.09 -9.34 -16.38
N ILE A 72 3.95 -8.64 -15.27
CA ILE A 72 4.90 -8.73 -14.18
C ILE A 72 4.39 -9.75 -13.18
N ASP A 73 5.26 -10.63 -12.74
CA ASP A 73 4.92 -11.59 -11.71
C ASP A 73 4.66 -10.86 -10.40
N ALA A 74 3.59 -11.23 -9.70
CA ALA A 74 3.19 -10.53 -8.49
C ALA A 74 4.24 -10.64 -7.38
N GLN A 75 4.91 -11.79 -7.30
CA GLN A 75 5.94 -11.95 -6.28
C GLN A 75 7.16 -11.09 -6.61
N ASP A 76 7.50 -10.99 -7.88
CA ASP A 76 8.60 -10.12 -8.28
C ASP A 76 8.25 -8.67 -7.98
N LEU A 77 7.01 -8.28 -8.22
CA LEU A 77 6.57 -6.93 -7.94
C LEU A 77 6.67 -6.61 -6.46
N THR A 78 6.14 -7.47 -5.61
CA THR A 78 6.17 -7.18 -4.18
C THR A 78 7.58 -7.19 -3.62
N ALA A 79 8.45 -8.07 -4.15
CA ALA A 79 9.83 -8.09 -3.75
C ALA A 79 10.55 -6.79 -4.15
N PHE A 80 10.28 -6.33 -5.36
CA PHE A 80 10.87 -5.09 -5.83
C PHE A 80 10.41 -3.90 -4.99
N LEU A 81 9.11 -3.81 -4.72
CA LEU A 81 8.59 -2.72 -3.90
C LEU A 81 9.14 -2.77 -2.48
N GLY A 82 9.30 -3.97 -1.95
CA GLY A 82 9.90 -4.13 -0.63
C GLY A 82 11.33 -3.63 -0.58
N LYS A 83 12.09 -3.88 -1.63
CA LYS A 83 13.46 -3.37 -1.70
C LYS A 83 13.50 -1.86 -1.75
N ASN A 84 12.48 -1.26 -2.31
CA ASN A 84 12.43 0.19 -2.48
C ASN A 84 11.57 0.88 -1.42
N LYS A 85 11.17 0.14 -0.38
CA LYS A 85 10.20 0.70 0.55
C LYS A 85 10.69 1.95 1.25
N ASN A 86 11.99 2.05 1.51
CA ASN A 86 12.49 3.23 2.19
C ASN A 86 12.43 4.46 1.29
N ALA A 87 12.70 4.27 0.00
CA ALA A 87 12.57 5.37 -0.95
C ALA A 87 11.12 5.80 -1.11
N ILE A 88 10.22 4.82 -1.15
CA ILE A 88 8.80 5.10 -1.26
C ILE A 88 8.31 5.82 0.00
N ARG A 89 8.75 5.35 1.14
CA ARG A 89 8.38 5.94 2.42
C ARG A 89 8.89 7.38 2.53
N TYR A 90 10.09 7.60 2.04
CA TYR A 90 10.65 8.95 2.03
C TYR A 90 9.81 9.88 1.15
N ALA A 91 9.45 9.42 -0.04
CA ALA A 91 8.60 10.20 -0.93
C ALA A 91 7.23 10.46 -0.28
N LEU A 92 6.69 9.46 0.39
CA LEU A 92 5.41 9.60 1.07
C LEU A 92 5.50 10.69 2.14
N GLY A 93 6.60 10.73 2.87
CA GLY A 93 6.78 11.72 3.92
C GLY A 93 6.77 13.14 3.42
N LYS A 94 7.11 13.34 2.15
CA LYS A 94 7.04 14.67 1.56
C LYS A 94 5.62 15.08 1.17
N GLU A 95 4.76 14.08 0.98
CA GLU A 95 3.41 14.34 0.49
C GLU A 95 2.38 14.42 1.60
N VAL A 96 2.64 13.83 2.75
CA VAL A 96 1.66 13.75 3.81
C VAL A 96 2.21 14.32 5.11
N SER A 97 1.33 14.88 5.91
CA SER A 97 1.66 15.42 7.22
C SER A 97 1.24 14.45 8.29
N LEU A 98 2.04 13.44 8.50
CA LEU A 98 1.80 12.49 9.58
C LEU A 98 2.91 12.63 10.59
N LYS A 99 2.56 12.57 11.87
CA LYS A 99 3.55 12.67 12.92
C LYS A 99 4.60 11.57 12.79
N TYR A 100 4.14 10.36 12.52
CA TYR A 100 5.01 9.23 12.30
C TYR A 100 4.54 8.51 11.04
N LEU A 101 5.47 8.14 10.18
CA LEU A 101 5.13 7.37 9.00
C LEU A 101 5.14 5.90 9.38
N PRO A 102 4.14 5.14 8.96
CA PRO A 102 4.17 3.71 9.23
C PRO A 102 5.24 3.02 8.42
N ASP A 103 5.63 1.85 8.87
CA ASP A 103 6.46 0.96 8.08
C ASP A 103 5.58 0.40 6.98
N LEU A 104 6.11 0.33 5.77
CA LEU A 104 5.33 -0.14 4.62
C LEU A 104 5.59 -1.62 4.37
N ARG A 105 4.52 -2.33 4.06
CA ARG A 105 4.61 -3.73 3.64
C ARG A 105 3.80 -3.87 2.38
N PHE A 106 4.33 -4.59 1.41
CA PHE A 106 3.68 -4.76 0.13
C PHE A 106 3.23 -6.19 -0.04
N LYS A 107 1.97 -6.37 -0.40
CA LYS A 107 1.40 -7.70 -0.63
C LYS A 107 0.56 -7.70 -1.88
N GLU A 108 0.52 -8.86 -2.53
CA GLU A 108 -0.38 -9.03 -3.66
C GLU A 108 -1.82 -9.03 -3.17
N ASP A 109 -2.70 -8.40 -3.91
CA ASP A 109 -4.12 -8.36 -3.58
C ASP A 109 -4.82 -9.61 -4.10
N THR A 110 -4.73 -10.69 -3.34
CA THR A 110 -5.39 -11.93 -3.73
C THR A 110 -6.90 -11.87 -3.50
N HIS A 111 -7.34 -10.99 -2.60
CA HIS A 111 -8.76 -10.82 -2.36
C HIS A 111 -9.47 -10.31 -3.60
N PHE A 112 -8.85 -9.36 -4.27
CA PHE A 112 -9.40 -8.81 -5.50
C PHE A 112 -9.50 -9.87 -6.59
N LEU A 113 -8.50 -10.73 -6.67
CA LEU A 113 -8.45 -11.77 -7.70
C LEU A 113 -9.44 -12.89 -7.44
N ASN A 114 -9.86 -13.07 -6.22
CA ASN A 114 -10.70 -14.19 -5.83
C ASN A 114 -12.17 -13.82 -5.73
N LYS A 115 -12.57 -12.80 -6.40
CA LYS A 115 -13.97 -12.40 -6.38
C LYS A 115 -14.85 -13.36 -7.14
#